data_0d3d39e2bf0cc87a68bd301eaff95d7e
#
_entry.id   0d3d39e2bf0cc87a68bd301eaff95d7e
#
_cell.length_a   1.000
_cell.length_b   1.000
_cell.length_c   1.000
_cell.angle_alpha   90.00
_cell.angle_beta   90.00
_cell.angle_gamma   90.00
#
_symmetry.space_group_name_H-M   'P 1'
#
loop_
_entity.id
_entity.type
_entity.pdbx_description
1 polymer ?
#
loop_
_entity_poly.entity_id
_entity_poly.type
_entity_poly.pdbx_seq_one_letter_code
_entity_poly.pdbx_strand_id
1 'polypeptide(L)'
;MSGIVVGVDGSDGSGHALGWAMREAALRRVPLTVMTVRPGPARPATTIFWGLRTLPEGGLSHEQARQAVQEFVAKVASEIGVTVPDVTVSVATGEAAEELVKASRDADMLVVGSRGGGGFARLLMGSVGSQVTYHAACPAVVVPGTR
;
A
#
# COMPACT_ATOMS: atom_id res chain seq x y z
N MET A 1 20.33 -3.39 2.24
CA MET A 1 19.56 -2.40 3.03
C MET A 1 18.08 -2.57 2.73
N SER A 2 17.30 -2.66 3.78
CA SER A 2 15.89 -3.03 3.64
C SER A 2 15.01 -1.94 3.04
N GLY A 3 15.10 -0.74 3.57
CA GLY A 3 14.34 0.38 3.05
C GLY A 3 12.92 0.49 3.58
N ILE A 4 12.10 1.20 2.83
CA ILE A 4 10.73 1.52 3.23
C ILE A 4 9.74 0.70 2.42
N VAL A 5 8.71 0.18 3.08
CA VAL A 5 7.57 -0.48 2.43
C VAL A 5 6.35 0.41 2.61
N VAL A 6 5.62 0.67 1.53
CA VAL A 6 4.35 1.40 1.60
C VAL A 6 3.25 0.56 1.00
N GLY A 7 2.14 0.44 1.71
CA GLY A 7 0.96 -0.26 1.23
C GLY A 7 0.03 0.67 0.46
N VAL A 8 -0.41 0.24 -0.72
CA VAL A 8 -1.30 1.05 -1.57
C VAL A 8 -2.47 0.22 -2.07
N ASP A 9 -3.60 0.88 -2.31
CA ASP A 9 -4.80 0.25 -2.83
C ASP A 9 -5.47 1.08 -3.93
N GLY A 10 -4.78 2.11 -4.41
CA GLY A 10 -5.30 3.00 -5.44
C GLY A 10 -6.17 4.13 -4.94
N SER A 11 -6.43 4.19 -3.64
CA SER A 11 -7.25 5.27 -3.05
C SER A 11 -6.43 6.53 -2.88
N ASP A 12 -7.13 7.65 -2.69
CA ASP A 12 -6.46 8.94 -2.43
C ASP A 12 -5.63 8.87 -1.15
N GLY A 13 -6.14 8.19 -0.12
CA GLY A 13 -5.40 8.01 1.12
C GLY A 13 -4.10 7.27 0.91
N SER A 14 -4.11 6.21 0.10
CA SER A 14 -2.88 5.49 -0.20
C SER A 14 -1.95 6.31 -1.10
N GLY A 15 -2.51 7.21 -1.91
CA GLY A 15 -1.70 8.14 -2.69
C GLY A 15 -0.93 9.10 -1.81
N HIS A 16 -1.55 9.60 -0.76
CA HIS A 16 -0.87 10.46 0.23
C HIS A 16 0.23 9.69 0.95
N ALA A 17 -0.05 8.44 1.32
CA ALA A 17 0.94 7.59 1.97
C ALA A 17 2.13 7.32 1.04
N LEU A 18 1.84 7.04 -0.23
CA LEU A 18 2.89 6.81 -1.23
C LEU A 18 3.76 8.04 -1.41
N GLY A 19 3.15 9.22 -1.53
CA GLY A 19 3.89 10.47 -1.65
C GLY A 19 4.80 10.73 -0.47
N TRP A 20 4.29 10.49 0.73
CA TRP A 20 5.09 10.64 1.96
C TRP A 20 6.27 9.67 1.95
N ALA A 21 6.01 8.41 1.61
CA ALA A 21 7.05 7.38 1.58
C ALA A 21 8.12 7.68 0.52
N MET A 22 7.72 8.20 -0.63
CA MET A 22 8.66 8.60 -1.68
C MET A 22 9.59 9.70 -1.20
N ARG A 23 9.04 10.74 -0.55
CA ARG A 23 9.85 11.81 -0.01
C ARG A 23 10.81 11.30 1.04
N GLU A 24 10.32 10.41 1.90
CA GLU A 24 11.14 9.86 2.97
C GLU A 24 12.25 8.97 2.43
N ALA A 25 11.93 8.13 1.44
CA ALA A 25 12.94 7.26 0.82
C ALA A 25 14.02 8.08 0.12
N ALA A 26 13.63 9.15 -0.58
CA ALA A 26 14.58 10.04 -1.23
C ALA A 26 15.47 10.73 -0.20
N LEU A 27 14.88 11.22 0.88
CA LEU A 27 15.60 11.91 1.94
C LEU A 27 16.60 11.00 2.64
N ARG A 28 16.21 9.78 2.92
CA ARG A 28 17.06 8.79 3.59
C ARG A 28 18.00 8.05 2.65
N ARG A 29 17.77 8.15 1.35
CA ARG A 29 18.53 7.43 0.31
C ARG A 29 18.43 5.92 0.50
N VAL A 30 17.21 5.44 0.68
CA VAL A 30 16.95 4.01 0.86
C VAL A 30 15.97 3.54 -0.22
N PRO A 31 15.95 2.22 -0.50
CA PRO A 31 14.99 1.67 -1.47
C PRO A 31 13.56 1.82 -0.97
N LEU A 32 12.64 1.86 -1.92
CA LEU A 32 11.20 1.90 -1.63
C LEU A 32 10.52 0.71 -2.29
N THR A 33 9.77 -0.05 -1.52
CA THR A 33 8.91 -1.10 -2.03
C THR A 33 7.46 -0.63 -1.93
N VAL A 34 6.78 -0.59 -3.07
CA VAL A 34 5.37 -0.23 -3.14
C VAL A 34 4.58 -1.52 -3.24
N MET A 35 3.81 -1.83 -2.21
CA MET A 35 3.14 -3.11 -2.07
C MET A 35 1.64 -2.96 -2.15
N THR A 36 1.01 -3.82 -2.94
CA THR A 36 -0.44 -3.95 -2.92
C THR A 36 -0.80 -5.40 -2.61
N VAL A 37 -1.93 -5.61 -1.94
CA VAL A 37 -2.37 -6.94 -1.53
C VAL A 37 -3.71 -7.21 -2.20
N ARG A 38 -3.72 -8.19 -3.11
CA ARG A 38 -4.95 -8.61 -3.77
C ARG A 38 -5.81 -9.38 -2.77
N PRO A 39 -7.13 -9.15 -2.76
CA PRO A 39 -8.00 -9.91 -1.87
C PRO A 39 -7.94 -11.40 -2.17
N GLY A 40 -7.95 -12.22 -1.12
CA GLY A 40 -8.03 -13.66 -1.28
C GLY A 40 -9.42 -14.11 -1.68
N PRO A 41 -9.58 -15.41 -2.03
CA PRO A 41 -10.85 -15.94 -2.53
C PRO A 41 -11.98 -15.90 -1.50
N ALA A 42 -11.67 -15.80 -0.21
CA ALA A 42 -12.68 -15.76 0.85
C ALA A 42 -13.28 -14.37 1.06
N ARG A 43 -12.88 -13.37 0.27
CA ARG A 43 -13.36 -12.02 0.45
C ARG A 43 -14.81 -11.85 0.02
N PRO A 44 -15.57 -10.97 0.71
CA PRO A 44 -16.93 -10.64 0.27
C PRO A 44 -16.95 -10.06 -1.13
N ALA A 45 -18.04 -10.31 -1.85
CA ALA A 45 -18.21 -9.77 -3.20
C ALA A 45 -18.27 -8.25 -3.23
N THR A 46 -18.47 -7.61 -2.07
CA THR A 46 -18.51 -6.15 -1.97
C THR A 46 -17.14 -5.52 -1.78
N THR A 47 -16.08 -6.32 -1.68
CA THR A 47 -14.72 -5.82 -1.52
C THR A 47 -14.33 -5.01 -2.75
N ILE A 48 -13.78 -3.82 -2.53
CA ILE A 48 -13.29 -2.95 -3.59
C ILE A 48 -11.78 -2.95 -3.56
N PHE A 49 -11.16 -3.18 -4.73
CA PHE A 49 -9.72 -3.22 -4.88
C PHE A 49 -9.37 -2.42 -6.14
N TRP A 50 -8.59 -1.37 -5.97
CA TRP A 50 -8.21 -0.46 -7.06
C TRP A 50 -9.42 0.14 -7.77
N GLY A 51 -10.46 0.47 -6.99
CA GLY A 51 -11.68 1.06 -7.55
C GLY A 51 -12.60 0.06 -8.23
N LEU A 52 -12.22 -1.22 -8.25
CA LEU A 52 -13.01 -2.26 -8.88
C LEU A 52 -13.61 -3.18 -7.84
N ARG A 53 -14.86 -3.57 -8.05
CA ARG A 53 -15.51 -4.56 -7.20
C ARG A 53 -14.92 -5.92 -7.52
N THR A 54 -14.42 -6.62 -6.51
CA THR A 54 -13.87 -7.95 -6.71
C THR A 54 -14.98 -8.98 -6.59
N LEU A 55 -15.01 -9.91 -7.54
CA LEU A 55 -15.90 -11.06 -7.51
C LEU A 55 -15.11 -12.28 -7.06
N PRO A 56 -15.77 -13.38 -6.65
CA PRO A 56 -15.04 -14.60 -6.23
C PRO A 56 -13.99 -15.08 -7.21
N GLU A 57 -14.28 -14.95 -8.49
CA GLU A 57 -13.34 -15.33 -9.55
C GLU A 57 -12.85 -14.14 -10.34
N GLY A 58 -13.16 -12.93 -9.87
CA GLY A 58 -12.88 -11.73 -10.63
C GLY A 58 -11.83 -10.85 -9.97
N GLY A 59 -11.85 -9.59 -10.38
CA GLY A 59 -10.92 -8.61 -9.91
C GLY A 59 -9.68 -8.60 -10.76
N LEU A 60 -8.65 -7.90 -10.30
CA LEU A 60 -7.41 -7.76 -11.05
C LEU A 60 -6.56 -9.01 -10.91
N SER A 61 -5.97 -9.43 -12.02
CA SER A 61 -4.95 -10.47 -11.98
C SER A 61 -3.69 -9.91 -11.31
N HIS A 62 -2.74 -10.80 -11.01
CA HIS A 62 -1.47 -10.39 -10.43
C HIS A 62 -0.76 -9.37 -11.33
N GLU A 63 -0.74 -9.62 -12.63
CA GLU A 63 -0.08 -8.71 -13.56
C GLU A 63 -0.83 -7.39 -13.73
N GLN A 64 -2.16 -7.43 -13.74
CA GLN A 64 -2.96 -6.22 -13.79
C GLN A 64 -2.76 -5.36 -12.54
N ALA A 65 -2.67 -6.00 -11.37
CA ALA A 65 -2.41 -5.29 -10.12
C ALA A 65 -1.02 -4.64 -10.14
N ARG A 66 -0.02 -5.36 -10.62
CA ARG A 66 1.34 -4.83 -10.77
C ARG A 66 1.34 -3.59 -11.66
N GLN A 67 0.65 -3.67 -12.80
CA GLN A 67 0.58 -2.55 -13.72
C GLN A 67 -0.14 -1.36 -13.10
N ALA A 68 -1.22 -1.61 -12.35
CA ALA A 68 -1.94 -0.53 -11.67
C ALA A 68 -1.02 0.18 -10.66
N VAL A 69 -0.22 -0.57 -9.92
CA VAL A 69 0.73 0.02 -8.98
C VAL A 69 1.78 0.85 -9.72
N GLN A 70 2.31 0.32 -10.81
CA GLN A 70 3.32 1.05 -11.60
C GLN A 70 2.79 2.38 -12.10
N GLU A 71 1.57 2.40 -12.60
CA GLU A 71 0.92 3.63 -13.07
C GLU A 71 0.67 4.60 -11.92
N PHE A 72 0.27 4.07 -10.77
CA PHE A 72 0.02 4.86 -9.57
C PHE A 72 1.31 5.53 -9.07
N VAL A 73 2.41 4.78 -9.06
CA VAL A 73 3.72 5.31 -8.69
C VAL A 73 4.12 6.45 -9.62
N ALA A 74 3.96 6.24 -10.93
CA ALA A 74 4.33 7.26 -11.91
C ALA A 74 3.49 8.53 -11.72
N LYS A 75 2.19 8.37 -11.48
CA LYS A 75 1.29 9.49 -11.25
C LYS A 75 1.70 10.30 -10.01
N VAL A 76 1.90 9.61 -8.89
CA VAL A 76 2.25 10.29 -7.63
C VAL A 76 3.61 10.94 -7.75
N ALA A 77 4.59 10.26 -8.33
CA ALA A 77 5.93 10.82 -8.53
C ALA A 77 5.87 12.12 -9.34
N SER A 78 5.05 12.14 -10.39
CA SER A 78 4.87 13.33 -11.21
C SER A 78 4.24 14.47 -10.42
N GLU A 79 3.24 14.14 -9.59
CA GLU A 79 2.53 15.14 -8.80
C GLU A 79 3.40 15.80 -7.74
N ILE A 80 4.26 15.02 -7.08
CA ILE A 80 5.08 15.54 -5.99
C ILE A 80 6.47 15.98 -6.45
N GLY A 81 6.88 15.65 -7.68
CA GLY A 81 8.16 16.07 -8.23
C GLY A 81 9.37 15.44 -7.55
N VAL A 82 9.22 14.22 -7.05
CA VAL A 82 10.30 13.51 -6.36
C VAL A 82 10.68 12.27 -7.16
N THR A 83 11.99 12.02 -7.24
CA THR A 83 12.53 10.81 -7.88
C THR A 83 13.14 9.91 -6.82
N VAL A 84 12.70 8.67 -6.79
CA VAL A 84 13.30 7.64 -5.94
C VAL A 84 14.01 6.66 -6.87
N PRO A 85 15.34 6.54 -6.78
CA PRO A 85 16.08 5.72 -7.75
C PRO A 85 15.76 4.24 -7.70
N ASP A 86 15.44 3.71 -6.53
CA ASP A 86 15.26 2.28 -6.34
C ASP A 86 13.86 1.99 -5.84
N VAL A 87 12.93 1.79 -6.78
CA VAL A 87 11.53 1.48 -6.48
C VAL A 87 11.20 0.08 -6.97
N THR A 88 10.68 -0.75 -6.09
CA THR A 88 10.22 -2.09 -6.42
C THR A 88 8.71 -2.17 -6.20
N VAL A 89 8.01 -2.80 -7.13
CA VAL A 89 6.58 -3.06 -6.98
C VAL A 89 6.40 -4.50 -6.52
N SER A 90 5.60 -4.68 -5.47
CA SER A 90 5.32 -5.99 -4.90
C SER A 90 3.81 -6.22 -4.86
N VAL A 91 3.38 -7.37 -5.36
CA VAL A 91 1.97 -7.76 -5.34
C VAL A 91 1.83 -9.05 -4.54
N ALA A 92 1.08 -8.99 -3.46
CA ALA A 92 0.75 -10.15 -2.65
C ALA A 92 -0.73 -10.48 -2.78
N THR A 93 -1.15 -11.64 -2.32
CA THR A 93 -2.55 -12.05 -2.30
C THR A 93 -2.90 -12.54 -0.91
N GLY A 94 -4.01 -12.08 -0.36
CA GLY A 94 -4.47 -12.51 0.94
C GLY A 94 -5.06 -11.37 1.77
N GLU A 95 -4.72 -11.34 3.04
CA GLU A 95 -5.15 -10.30 3.97
C GLU A 95 -4.13 -9.17 3.98
N ALA A 96 -4.62 -7.94 3.73
CA ALA A 96 -3.72 -6.79 3.63
C ALA A 96 -2.87 -6.60 4.89
N ALA A 97 -3.49 -6.60 6.06
CA ALA A 97 -2.75 -6.41 7.31
C ALA A 97 -1.69 -7.49 7.51
N GLU A 98 -2.06 -8.73 7.26
CA GLU A 98 -1.16 -9.86 7.46
C GLU A 98 0.04 -9.78 6.52
N GLU A 99 -0.20 -9.49 5.24
CA GLU A 99 0.88 -9.41 4.27
C GLU A 99 1.80 -8.22 4.53
N LEU A 100 1.23 -7.09 4.94
CA LEU A 100 2.04 -5.92 5.30
C LEU A 100 2.88 -6.18 6.54
N VAL A 101 2.34 -6.87 7.54
CA VAL A 101 3.11 -7.24 8.73
C VAL A 101 4.26 -8.17 8.35
N LYS A 102 4.02 -9.13 7.46
CA LYS A 102 5.10 -9.98 6.97
C LYS A 102 6.20 -9.16 6.29
N ALA A 103 5.82 -8.21 5.45
CA ALA A 103 6.79 -7.36 4.76
C ALA A 103 7.59 -6.50 5.74
N SER A 104 7.00 -6.12 6.87
CA SER A 104 7.67 -5.28 7.85
C SER A 104 8.89 -5.96 8.49
N ARG A 105 8.95 -7.28 8.44
CA ARG A 105 10.09 -8.03 9.03
C ARG A 105 11.41 -7.71 8.35
N ASP A 106 11.35 -7.36 7.08
CA ASP A 106 12.56 -7.08 6.30
C ASP A 106 12.66 -5.60 5.92
N ALA A 107 11.87 -4.74 6.53
CA ALA A 107 11.84 -3.32 6.22
C ALA A 107 12.37 -2.50 7.39
N ASP A 108 12.84 -1.30 7.09
CA ASP A 108 13.23 -0.34 8.10
C ASP A 108 12.02 0.49 8.57
N MET A 109 11.00 0.57 7.75
CA MET A 109 9.80 1.34 8.03
C MET A 109 8.65 0.84 7.16
N LEU A 110 7.46 0.80 7.74
CA LEU A 110 6.22 0.45 7.03
C LEU A 110 5.31 1.67 7.02
N VAL A 111 4.79 2.04 5.86
CA VAL A 111 3.94 3.22 5.70
C VAL A 111 2.58 2.80 5.16
N VAL A 112 1.53 3.29 5.78
CA VAL A 112 0.16 3.06 5.33
C VAL A 112 -0.64 4.35 5.46
N GLY A 113 -1.71 4.48 4.68
CA GLY A 113 -2.64 5.59 4.85
C GLY A 113 -3.58 5.32 6.01
N SER A 114 -4.03 6.40 6.64
CA SER A 114 -5.04 6.28 7.71
C SER A 114 -6.41 5.95 7.13
N ARG A 115 -6.63 6.25 5.84
CA ARG A 115 -7.88 5.97 5.12
C ARG A 115 -7.57 5.49 3.73
N GLY A 116 -8.32 4.49 3.28
CA GLY A 116 -8.35 4.09 1.89
C GLY A 116 -9.58 4.63 1.19
N GLY A 117 -9.90 4.11 0.01
CA GLY A 117 -11.12 4.44 -0.71
C GLY A 117 -12.21 3.42 -0.46
N GLY A 118 -13.45 3.85 -0.45
CA GLY A 118 -14.59 2.95 -0.34
C GLY A 118 -14.51 2.06 0.88
N GLY A 119 -14.73 0.77 0.68
CA GLY A 119 -14.70 -0.20 1.76
C GLY A 119 -13.34 -0.38 2.39
N PHE A 120 -12.29 -0.18 1.60
CA PHE A 120 -10.93 -0.33 2.10
C PHE A 120 -10.56 0.76 3.11
N ALA A 121 -11.13 1.94 2.95
CA ALA A 121 -10.89 3.05 3.88
C ALA A 121 -11.22 2.65 5.31
N ARG A 122 -12.34 1.96 5.49
CA ARG A 122 -12.75 1.53 6.81
C ARG A 122 -11.82 0.47 7.39
N LEU A 123 -11.33 -0.42 6.54
CA LEU A 123 -10.40 -1.47 6.98
C LEU A 123 -9.12 -0.86 7.50
N LEU A 124 -8.56 0.12 6.79
CA LEU A 124 -7.35 0.79 7.24
C LEU A 124 -7.58 1.51 8.56
N MET A 125 -8.72 2.18 8.72
CA MET A 125 -9.04 2.89 9.95
C MET A 125 -9.29 1.94 11.13
N GLY A 126 -10.09 0.88 10.89
CA GLY A 126 -10.54 0.02 11.96
C GLY A 126 -9.63 -1.16 12.25
N SER A 127 -9.40 -2.01 11.26
CA SER A 127 -8.72 -3.27 11.50
C SER A 127 -7.32 -3.33 10.90
N VAL A 128 -7.15 -2.94 9.63
CA VAL A 128 -5.82 -3.05 9.00
C VAL A 128 -4.82 -2.12 9.66
N GLY A 129 -5.19 -0.85 9.84
CA GLY A 129 -4.31 0.12 10.49
C GLY A 129 -3.94 -0.29 11.90
N SER A 130 -4.91 -0.75 12.68
CA SER A 130 -4.66 -1.20 14.06
C SER A 130 -3.74 -2.41 14.07
N GLN A 131 -4.01 -3.41 13.24
CA GLN A 131 -3.18 -4.61 13.19
C GLN A 131 -1.76 -4.30 12.76
N VAL A 132 -1.60 -3.44 11.77
CA VAL A 132 -0.28 -3.04 11.31
C VAL A 132 0.51 -2.35 12.42
N THR A 133 -0.12 -1.40 13.13
CA THR A 133 0.58 -0.67 14.18
C THR A 133 0.94 -1.54 15.37
N TYR A 134 0.10 -2.54 15.69
CA TYR A 134 0.38 -3.42 16.82
C TYR A 134 1.38 -4.52 16.50
N HIS A 135 1.38 -5.02 15.27
CA HIS A 135 2.11 -6.24 14.95
C HIS A 135 3.30 -6.04 14.02
N ALA A 136 3.50 -4.85 13.48
CA ALA A 136 4.62 -4.59 12.61
C ALA A 136 5.94 -4.85 13.34
N ALA A 137 6.89 -5.42 12.63
CA ALA A 137 8.22 -5.73 13.19
C ALA A 137 9.20 -4.56 13.01
N CYS A 138 8.74 -3.45 12.44
CA CYS A 138 9.52 -2.22 12.29
C CYS A 138 8.62 -1.02 12.60
N PRO A 139 9.18 0.19 12.71
CA PRO A 139 8.34 1.38 12.89
C PRO A 139 7.30 1.49 11.79
N ALA A 140 6.07 1.79 12.19
CA ALA A 140 4.96 1.97 11.26
C ALA A 140 4.51 3.43 11.29
N VAL A 141 4.35 4.00 10.09
CA VAL A 141 3.89 5.37 9.92
C VAL A 141 2.51 5.33 9.30
N VAL A 142 1.56 5.98 9.93
CA VAL A 142 0.19 6.10 9.42
C VAL A 142 0.02 7.53 8.92
N VAL A 143 -0.16 7.68 7.61
CA VAL A 143 -0.24 8.99 6.96
C VAL A 143 -1.70 9.40 6.87
N PRO A 144 -2.10 10.53 7.48
CA PRO A 144 -3.48 10.99 7.39
C PRO A 144 -3.79 11.46 5.98
N GLY A 145 -5.05 11.26 5.59
CA GLY A 145 -5.53 11.80 4.32
C GLY A 145 -5.71 13.31 4.43
N THR A 146 -5.78 13.98 3.29
CA THR A 146 -6.12 15.40 3.28
C THR A 146 -7.61 15.56 3.52
N ARG A 147 -7.97 16.70 4.05
CA ARG A 147 -9.37 17.06 4.24
C ARG A 147 -9.92 17.77 3.04
#